data_04a42734e91a94d11b78de2fd823a5ae
#
_entry.id   04a42734e91a94d11b78de2fd823a5ae
#
_cell.length_a   1.000
_cell.length_b   1.000
_cell.length_c   1.000
_cell.angle_alpha   90.00
_cell.angle_beta   90.00
_cell.angle_gamma   90.00
#
_symmetry.space_group_name_H-M   'P 1'
#
loop_
_entity.id
_entity.type
_entity.pdbx_description
1 polymer ?
#
loop_
_entity_poly.entity_id
_entity_poly.type
_entity_poly.pdbx_seq_one_letter_code
_entity_poly.pdbx_strand_id
1 'polypeptide(L)'
;MRLERVWLIYRADSPLALKEARRCSDELEKIGVTTVLGMSGLTADPFPGLLASEPRLPDLAVVLGGDGTVLGAARHLAVLDVPILSFNVGGHLGFLTHDPGLLRSEGLWQRVLEDRFALERRMMLQAAIQRMGDLHGAEEASGADNGLQEHQEIHWALNDLYLKPYHEDLSPT
;
A
#
# COMPACT_ATOMS: atom_id res chain seq x y z
N MET A 1 5.51 -12.83 -16.44
CA MET A 1 5.46 -12.86 -14.95
C MET A 1 4.69 -14.11 -14.51
N ARG A 2 5.22 -14.85 -13.54
CA ARG A 2 4.44 -15.96 -12.97
C ARG A 2 3.44 -15.34 -12.00
N LEU A 3 2.17 -15.40 -12.31
CA LEU A 3 1.10 -14.82 -11.52
C LEU A 3 0.34 -15.94 -10.80
N GLU A 4 0.67 -16.18 -9.55
CA GLU A 4 0.02 -17.20 -8.72
C GLU A 4 -0.90 -16.61 -7.66
N ARG A 5 -0.53 -15.40 -7.18
CA ARG A 5 -1.25 -14.72 -6.09
C ARG A 5 -1.38 -13.23 -6.35
N VAL A 6 -2.58 -12.70 -6.22
CA VAL A 6 -2.90 -11.27 -6.38
C VAL A 6 -3.63 -10.75 -5.15
N TRP A 7 -3.18 -9.60 -4.63
CA TRP A 7 -3.97 -8.84 -3.67
C TRP A 7 -4.80 -7.79 -4.40
N LEU A 8 -6.10 -7.78 -4.14
CA LEU A 8 -7.08 -6.84 -4.68
C LEU A 8 -7.41 -5.82 -3.60
N ILE A 9 -6.73 -4.68 -3.64
CA ILE A 9 -6.89 -3.61 -2.67
C ILE A 9 -7.91 -2.62 -3.22
N TYR A 10 -9.05 -2.47 -2.55
CA TYR A 10 -10.11 -1.58 -3.00
C TYR A 10 -10.40 -0.47 -1.99
N ARG A 11 -10.79 0.70 -2.52
CA ARG A 11 -11.13 1.86 -1.71
C ARG A 11 -12.27 1.55 -0.75
N ALA A 12 -12.08 1.85 0.54
CA ALA A 12 -13.15 1.85 1.54
C ALA A 12 -14.29 2.79 1.11
N ASP A 13 -15.49 2.52 1.59
CA ASP A 13 -16.69 3.32 1.31
C ASP A 13 -17.06 3.48 -0.17
N SER A 14 -16.55 2.61 -1.05
CA SER A 14 -16.86 2.58 -2.47
C SER A 14 -17.47 1.24 -2.88
N PRO A 15 -18.81 1.13 -2.95
CA PRO A 15 -19.47 -0.09 -3.43
C PRO A 15 -19.03 -0.48 -4.85
N LEU A 16 -18.71 0.53 -5.68
CA LEU A 16 -18.21 0.30 -7.03
C LEU A 16 -16.83 -0.35 -7.02
N ALA A 17 -15.90 0.12 -6.16
CA ALA A 17 -14.57 -0.47 -6.04
C ALA A 17 -14.64 -1.92 -5.53
N LEU A 18 -15.49 -2.21 -4.55
CA LEU A 18 -15.74 -3.57 -4.08
C LEU A 18 -16.31 -4.46 -5.20
N LYS A 19 -17.27 -3.95 -5.98
CA LYS A 19 -17.85 -4.70 -7.12
C LYS A 19 -16.78 -5.06 -8.14
N GLU A 20 -15.92 -4.09 -8.51
CA GLU A 20 -14.82 -4.36 -9.46
C GLU A 20 -13.77 -5.31 -8.86
N ALA A 21 -13.46 -5.19 -7.56
CA ALA A 21 -12.55 -6.12 -6.90
C ALA A 21 -13.06 -7.57 -6.96
N ARG A 22 -14.34 -7.78 -6.68
CA ARG A 22 -14.96 -9.12 -6.78
C ARG A 22 -14.94 -9.64 -8.22
N ARG A 23 -15.26 -8.79 -9.21
CA ARG A 23 -15.19 -9.17 -10.62
C ARG A 23 -13.78 -9.61 -11.02
N CYS A 24 -12.75 -8.83 -10.62
CA CYS A 24 -11.36 -9.19 -10.86
C CYS A 24 -10.96 -10.50 -10.17
N SER A 25 -11.44 -10.73 -8.94
CA SER A 25 -11.24 -12.00 -8.22
C SER A 25 -11.78 -13.18 -9.03
N ASP A 26 -13.06 -13.08 -9.44
CA ASP A 26 -13.71 -14.13 -10.23
C ASP A 26 -12.99 -14.43 -11.55
N GLU A 27 -12.45 -13.39 -12.22
CA GLU A 27 -11.71 -13.53 -13.46
C GLU A 27 -10.34 -14.20 -13.25
N LEU A 28 -9.60 -13.77 -12.22
CA LEU A 28 -8.29 -14.30 -11.88
C LEU A 28 -8.37 -15.76 -11.38
N GLU A 29 -9.36 -16.07 -10.56
CA GLU A 29 -9.57 -17.42 -10.05
C GLU A 29 -9.91 -18.42 -11.17
N LYS A 30 -10.66 -18.01 -12.20
CA LYS A 30 -10.94 -18.84 -13.38
C LYS A 30 -9.69 -19.24 -14.15
N ILE A 31 -8.61 -18.47 -14.06
CA ILE A 31 -7.33 -18.78 -14.68
C ILE A 31 -6.30 -19.35 -13.69
N GLY A 32 -6.75 -19.75 -12.49
CA GLY A 32 -5.94 -20.45 -11.50
C GLY A 32 -5.10 -19.55 -10.58
N VAL A 33 -5.38 -18.25 -10.54
CA VAL A 33 -4.69 -17.29 -9.66
C VAL A 33 -5.43 -17.16 -8.34
N THR A 34 -4.71 -17.30 -7.22
CA THR A 34 -5.28 -17.08 -5.88
C THR A 34 -5.44 -15.59 -5.62
N THR A 35 -6.58 -15.17 -5.10
CA THR A 35 -6.84 -13.76 -4.78
C THR A 35 -7.11 -13.53 -3.31
N VAL A 36 -6.73 -12.34 -2.81
CA VAL A 36 -7.06 -11.86 -1.47
C VAL A 36 -7.58 -10.43 -1.59
N LEU A 37 -8.72 -10.14 -0.96
CA LEU A 37 -9.33 -8.82 -0.97
C LEU A 37 -8.97 -8.05 0.29
N GLY A 38 -8.51 -6.78 0.12
CA GLY A 38 -8.22 -5.86 1.21
C GLY A 38 -8.92 -4.52 1.02
N MET A 39 -9.66 -4.06 2.02
CA MET A 39 -10.31 -2.75 2.01
C MET A 39 -9.34 -1.69 2.56
N SER A 40 -9.07 -0.62 1.82
CA SER A 40 -8.14 0.45 2.17
C SER A 40 -8.77 1.83 2.08
N GLY A 41 -8.49 2.69 3.06
CA GLY A 41 -9.00 4.06 3.12
C GLY A 41 -8.52 4.79 4.38
N LEU A 42 -9.09 5.97 4.67
CA LEU A 42 -8.71 6.78 5.83
C LEU A 42 -8.88 6.05 7.17
N THR A 43 -9.88 5.17 7.28
CA THR A 43 -10.21 4.42 8.50
C THR A 43 -9.90 2.93 8.38
N ALA A 44 -9.35 2.48 7.26
CA ALA A 44 -9.06 1.08 7.00
C ALA A 44 -7.69 0.91 6.36
N ASP A 45 -6.79 0.26 7.09
CA ASP A 45 -5.47 -0.15 6.60
C ASP A 45 -5.40 -1.68 6.63
N PRO A 46 -5.50 -2.35 5.46
CA PRO A 46 -5.51 -3.81 5.41
C PRO A 46 -4.11 -4.43 5.53
N PHE A 47 -3.05 -3.65 5.30
CA PHE A 47 -1.71 -4.19 5.10
C PHE A 47 -1.12 -4.88 6.33
N PRO A 48 -1.21 -4.35 7.56
CA PRO A 48 -0.72 -5.07 8.73
C PRO A 48 -1.37 -6.43 8.89
N GLY A 49 -2.68 -6.54 8.67
CA GLY A 49 -3.42 -7.80 8.75
C GLY A 49 -3.05 -8.76 7.62
N LEU A 50 -2.98 -8.28 6.38
CA LEU A 50 -2.58 -9.08 5.22
C LEU A 50 -1.15 -9.62 5.37
N LEU A 51 -0.20 -8.76 5.79
CA LEU A 51 1.20 -9.18 5.99
C LEU A 51 1.36 -10.18 7.13
N ALA A 52 0.51 -10.10 8.16
CA ALA A 52 0.55 -11.01 9.29
C ALA A 52 -0.14 -12.37 9.01
N SER A 53 -1.23 -12.37 8.22
CA SER A 53 -2.06 -13.57 7.98
C SER A 53 -1.68 -14.35 6.73
N GLU A 54 -1.08 -13.68 5.74
CA GLU A 54 -0.74 -14.31 4.46
C GLU A 54 0.70 -14.86 4.49
N PRO A 55 0.88 -16.17 4.27
CA PRO A 55 2.20 -16.80 4.35
C PRO A 55 3.14 -16.42 3.20
N ARG A 56 2.60 -15.87 2.13
CA ARG A 56 3.34 -15.44 0.94
C ARG A 56 2.87 -14.07 0.47
N LEU A 57 3.82 -13.24 0.09
CA LEU A 57 3.53 -11.97 -0.58
C LEU A 57 2.84 -12.23 -1.93
N PRO A 58 2.03 -11.28 -2.42
CA PRO A 58 1.46 -11.37 -3.75
C PRO A 58 2.51 -11.13 -4.83
N ASP A 59 2.33 -11.72 -5.99
CA ASP A 59 3.14 -11.44 -7.19
C ASP A 59 2.75 -10.09 -7.80
N LEU A 60 1.53 -9.61 -7.51
CA LEU A 60 0.96 -8.35 -7.98
C LEU A 60 -0.09 -7.86 -6.98
N ALA A 61 -0.07 -6.57 -6.68
CA ALA A 61 -1.17 -5.88 -6.03
C ALA A 61 -1.98 -5.07 -7.06
N VAL A 62 -3.27 -5.33 -7.16
CA VAL A 62 -4.20 -4.54 -7.98
C VAL A 62 -4.94 -3.57 -7.08
N VAL A 63 -4.76 -2.28 -7.32
CA VAL A 63 -5.36 -1.23 -6.49
C VAL A 63 -6.53 -0.58 -7.23
N LEU A 64 -7.70 -0.63 -6.62
CA LEU A 64 -8.98 -0.14 -7.17
C LEU A 64 -9.46 1.06 -6.36
N GLY A 65 -9.13 2.26 -6.82
CA GLY A 65 -9.43 3.52 -6.14
C GLY A 65 -8.75 4.70 -6.79
N GLY A 66 -8.61 5.81 -6.08
CA GLY A 66 -7.86 6.99 -6.52
C GLY A 66 -6.40 6.95 -6.05
N ASP A 67 -5.67 8.03 -6.35
CA ASP A 67 -4.25 8.17 -5.98
C ASP A 67 -3.98 7.94 -4.49
N GLY A 68 -4.86 8.40 -3.59
CA GLY A 68 -4.72 8.16 -2.15
C GLY A 68 -4.70 6.68 -1.77
N THR A 69 -5.48 5.84 -2.46
CA THR A 69 -5.48 4.38 -2.25
C THR A 69 -4.15 3.76 -2.73
N VAL A 70 -3.62 4.27 -3.84
CA VAL A 70 -2.30 3.85 -4.37
C VAL A 70 -1.17 4.25 -3.44
N LEU A 71 -1.20 5.49 -2.91
CA LEU A 71 -0.20 5.97 -1.95
C LEU A 71 -0.20 5.14 -0.67
N GLY A 72 -1.39 4.78 -0.16
CA GLY A 72 -1.52 3.86 0.97
C GLY A 72 -0.89 2.50 0.69
N ALA A 73 -1.17 1.90 -0.46
CA ALA A 73 -0.58 0.62 -0.85
C ALA A 73 0.94 0.69 -1.02
N ALA A 74 1.45 1.75 -1.67
CA ALA A 74 2.86 1.91 -1.94
C ALA A 74 3.72 1.97 -0.67
N ARG A 75 3.23 2.58 0.41
CA ARG A 75 3.94 2.66 1.70
C ARG A 75 4.35 1.29 2.24
N HIS A 76 3.50 0.29 2.04
CA HIS A 76 3.69 -1.06 2.58
C HIS A 76 4.31 -2.02 1.57
N LEU A 77 3.95 -1.89 0.29
CA LEU A 77 4.29 -2.88 -0.73
C LEU A 77 5.58 -2.55 -1.49
N ALA A 78 5.93 -1.27 -1.62
CA ALA A 78 7.13 -0.87 -2.36
C ALA A 78 8.42 -1.37 -1.70
N VAL A 79 8.49 -1.37 -0.36
CA VAL A 79 9.65 -1.89 0.40
C VAL A 79 9.79 -3.41 0.31
N LEU A 80 8.77 -4.09 -0.18
CA LEU A 80 8.72 -5.54 -0.38
C LEU A 80 8.88 -5.92 -1.86
N ASP A 81 9.19 -4.96 -2.73
CA ASP A 81 9.30 -5.13 -4.19
C ASP A 81 8.03 -5.71 -4.84
N VAL A 82 6.86 -5.52 -4.24
CA VAL A 82 5.60 -5.96 -4.83
C VAL A 82 5.13 -4.94 -5.87
N PRO A 83 4.96 -5.32 -7.15
CA PRO A 83 4.47 -4.43 -8.18
C PRO A 83 3.00 -4.07 -7.95
N ILE A 84 2.63 -2.83 -8.32
CA ILE A 84 1.28 -2.30 -8.16
C ILE A 84 0.70 -1.97 -9.55
N LEU A 85 -0.47 -2.52 -9.85
CA LEU A 85 -1.29 -2.16 -10.99
C LEU A 85 -2.55 -1.45 -10.49
N SER A 86 -2.72 -0.18 -10.82
CA SER A 86 -3.75 0.67 -10.24
C SER A 86 -4.78 1.13 -11.26
N PHE A 87 -6.06 1.16 -10.85
CA PHE A 87 -7.15 1.66 -11.68
C PHE A 87 -8.01 2.64 -10.92
N ASN A 88 -8.39 3.74 -11.57
CA ASN A 88 -9.31 4.68 -11.00
C ASN A 88 -10.73 4.09 -10.96
N VAL A 89 -11.26 3.92 -9.77
CA VAL A 89 -12.63 3.44 -9.59
C VAL A 89 -13.40 4.39 -8.67
N GLY A 90 -14.33 5.12 -9.27
CA GLY A 90 -15.25 5.98 -8.52
C GLY A 90 -14.70 7.37 -8.16
N GLY A 91 -13.85 7.97 -9.01
CA GLY A 91 -13.31 9.30 -8.80
C GLY A 91 -12.84 9.97 -10.09
N HIS A 92 -12.24 11.15 -9.96
CA HIS A 92 -11.53 11.78 -11.08
C HIS A 92 -10.22 11.03 -11.36
N LEU A 93 -9.85 10.94 -12.64
CA LEU A 93 -8.60 10.30 -13.04
C LEU A 93 -7.41 11.03 -12.39
N GLY A 94 -6.57 10.27 -11.70
CA GLY A 94 -5.37 10.77 -11.02
C GLY A 94 -4.11 10.55 -11.86
N PHE A 95 -2.96 10.81 -11.22
CA PHE A 95 -1.64 10.63 -11.84
C PHE A 95 -1.08 9.21 -11.64
N LEU A 96 -1.60 8.48 -10.65
CA LEU A 96 -1.09 7.17 -10.26
C LEU A 96 -2.01 6.03 -10.69
N THR A 97 -3.13 6.34 -11.33
CA THR A 97 -4.17 5.36 -11.68
C THR A 97 -4.44 5.34 -13.17
N HIS A 98 -4.64 4.14 -13.71
CA HIS A 98 -5.10 3.94 -15.08
C HIS A 98 -6.62 4.15 -15.21
N ASP A 99 -7.06 4.37 -16.45
CA ASP A 99 -8.48 4.45 -16.80
C ASP A 99 -9.20 3.14 -16.46
N PRO A 100 -10.40 3.19 -15.84
CA PRO A 100 -11.17 2.00 -15.50
C PRO A 100 -11.63 1.19 -16.71
N GLY A 101 -11.66 1.77 -17.91
CA GLY A 101 -11.94 1.06 -19.15
C GLY A 101 -10.88 0.01 -19.48
N LEU A 102 -9.62 0.28 -19.12
CA LEU A 102 -8.55 -0.69 -19.28
C LEU A 102 -8.76 -1.93 -18.40
N LEU A 103 -9.27 -1.76 -17.17
CA LEU A 103 -9.60 -2.86 -16.26
C LEU A 103 -10.64 -3.82 -16.85
N ARG A 104 -11.53 -3.30 -17.70
CA ARG A 104 -12.59 -4.07 -18.36
C ARG A 104 -12.25 -4.51 -19.78
N SER A 105 -11.04 -4.19 -20.25
CA SER A 105 -10.62 -4.57 -21.59
C SER A 105 -10.40 -6.08 -21.68
N GLU A 106 -10.84 -6.67 -22.79
CA GLU A 106 -10.59 -8.08 -23.05
C GLU A 106 -9.09 -8.38 -23.04
N GLY A 107 -8.71 -9.49 -22.43
CA GLY A 107 -7.35 -9.97 -22.39
C GLY A 107 -6.40 -9.17 -21.49
N LEU A 108 -6.88 -8.35 -20.55
CA LEU A 108 -6.02 -7.67 -19.58
C LEU A 108 -5.12 -8.67 -18.84
N TRP A 109 -5.72 -9.67 -18.22
CA TRP A 109 -4.97 -10.67 -17.43
C TRP A 109 -4.08 -11.53 -18.33
N GLN A 110 -4.49 -11.80 -19.55
CA GLN A 110 -3.65 -12.51 -20.52
C GLN A 110 -2.38 -11.71 -20.86
N ARG A 111 -2.50 -10.40 -21.07
CA ARG A 111 -1.34 -9.52 -21.29
C ARG A 111 -0.40 -9.51 -20.08
N VAL A 112 -0.94 -9.52 -18.86
CA VAL A 112 -0.13 -9.59 -17.65
C VAL A 112 0.61 -10.92 -17.54
N LEU A 113 -0.06 -12.04 -17.82
CA LEU A 113 0.55 -13.37 -17.82
C LEU A 113 1.66 -13.55 -18.88
N GLU A 114 1.49 -12.90 -20.03
CA GLU A 114 2.43 -12.93 -21.16
C GLU A 114 3.54 -11.88 -21.08
N ASP A 115 3.67 -11.18 -19.95
CA ASP A 115 4.64 -10.07 -19.76
C ASP A 115 4.51 -8.93 -20.78
N ARG A 116 3.32 -8.73 -21.34
CA ARG A 116 3.04 -7.65 -22.29
C ARG A 116 2.62 -6.36 -21.59
N PHE A 117 3.49 -5.83 -20.75
CA PHE A 117 3.35 -4.58 -20.04
C PHE A 117 4.71 -3.91 -19.85
N ALA A 118 4.72 -2.63 -19.49
CA ALA A 118 5.90 -1.93 -19.02
C ALA A 118 5.86 -1.77 -17.51
N LEU A 119 6.98 -2.04 -16.83
CA LEU A 119 7.14 -1.78 -15.41
C LEU A 119 7.84 -0.44 -15.22
N GLU A 120 7.14 0.53 -14.64
CA GLU A 120 7.70 1.82 -14.26
C GLU A 120 8.25 1.76 -12.83
N ARG A 121 9.53 2.07 -12.65
CA ARG A 121 10.14 2.20 -11.33
C ARG A 121 9.99 3.62 -10.83
N ARG A 122 9.50 3.78 -9.61
CA ARG A 122 9.34 5.07 -8.95
C ARG A 122 10.19 5.15 -7.70
N MET A 123 10.75 6.33 -7.47
CA MET A 123 11.53 6.64 -6.28
C MET A 123 10.61 6.77 -5.07
N MET A 124 11.05 6.24 -3.92
CA MET A 124 10.37 6.41 -2.64
C MET A 124 11.19 7.32 -1.74
N LEU A 125 10.50 8.11 -0.91
CA LEU A 125 11.10 8.88 0.17
C LEU A 125 11.11 8.04 1.44
N GLN A 126 12.21 8.07 2.18
CA GLN A 126 12.32 7.49 3.51
C GLN A 126 12.59 8.60 4.53
N ALA A 127 11.85 8.61 5.62
CA ALA A 127 12.13 9.44 6.78
C ALA A 127 12.32 8.58 8.02
N ALA A 128 13.30 8.97 8.83
CA ALA A 128 13.56 8.38 10.13
C ALA A 128 13.26 9.43 11.22
N ILE A 129 12.44 9.08 12.20
CA ILE A 129 12.11 9.94 13.32
C ILE A 129 12.81 9.43 14.57
N GLN A 130 13.64 10.28 15.18
CA GLN A 130 14.23 10.05 16.50
C GLN A 130 13.57 11.00 17.50
N ARG A 131 13.15 10.50 18.65
CA ARG A 131 12.57 11.33 19.70
C ARG A 131 13.67 11.86 20.62
N MET A 132 13.66 13.16 20.93
CA MET A 132 14.67 13.80 21.79
C MET A 132 14.77 13.19 23.20
N GLY A 133 13.76 12.50 23.71
CA GLY A 133 13.80 11.78 24.97
C GLY A 133 14.82 10.63 25.00
N ASP A 134 15.11 10.08 23.82
CA ASP A 134 16.04 8.96 23.69
C ASP A 134 17.51 9.43 23.73
N LEU A 135 17.76 10.74 23.55
CA LEU A 135 19.10 11.35 23.59
C LEU A 135 19.57 11.72 25.02
N HIS A 136 18.66 11.95 25.96
CA HIS A 136 19.02 12.31 27.34
C HIS A 136 19.38 11.11 28.22
N GLY A 137 19.03 9.89 27.82
CA GLY A 137 19.44 8.68 28.53
C GLY A 137 20.88 8.23 28.28
N ALA A 138 21.53 8.80 27.25
CA ALA A 138 22.87 8.38 26.86
C ALA A 138 24.01 9.03 27.69
N GLU A 139 23.75 10.15 28.37
CA GLU A 139 24.79 10.86 29.14
C GLU A 139 24.97 10.38 30.57
N GLU A 140 23.99 9.66 31.17
CA GLU A 140 24.08 9.21 32.58
C GLU A 140 24.47 7.73 32.76
N ALA A 141 24.55 6.94 31.70
CA ALA A 141 24.89 5.52 31.75
C ALA A 141 26.33 5.20 31.36
N SER A 142 27.30 5.80 32.07
CA SER A 142 28.69 5.32 32.02
C SER A 142 28.83 4.10 32.95
N GLY A 143 28.51 2.90 32.47
CA GLY A 143 28.87 1.73 33.24
C GLY A 143 28.13 0.42 33.08
N ALA A 144 27.25 0.27 32.08
CA ALA A 144 26.70 -1.04 31.76
C ALA A 144 26.42 -1.11 30.26
N ASP A 145 26.94 -2.14 29.62
CA ASP A 145 26.66 -2.54 28.25
C ASP A 145 25.19 -3.05 28.16
N ASN A 146 24.26 -2.11 28.23
CA ASN A 146 22.83 -2.34 27.91
C ASN A 146 22.62 -1.69 26.57
N GLY A 147 22.61 -2.52 25.51
CA GLY A 147 22.23 -2.13 24.15
C GLY A 147 20.91 -1.37 24.15
N LEU A 148 20.98 -0.05 24.22
CA LEU A 148 19.87 0.85 23.98
C LEU A 148 19.49 0.65 22.52
N GLN A 149 18.45 -0.14 22.27
CA GLN A 149 17.80 -0.16 20.96
C GLN A 149 17.21 1.22 20.74
N GLU A 150 17.90 2.02 19.94
CA GLU A 150 17.34 3.25 19.37
C GLU A 150 16.09 2.85 18.59
N HIS A 151 14.93 3.12 19.13
CA HIS A 151 13.67 2.95 18.41
C HIS A 151 13.52 4.05 17.37
N GLN A 152 14.17 3.83 16.25
CA GLN A 152 14.02 4.67 15.06
C GLN A 152 12.74 4.30 14.33
N GLU A 153 11.81 5.22 14.28
CA GLU A 153 10.55 5.06 13.55
C GLU A 153 10.77 5.44 12.08
N ILE A 154 10.64 4.46 11.17
CA ILE A 154 10.89 4.64 9.75
C ILE A 154 9.56 4.77 9.00
N HIS A 155 9.42 5.82 8.21
CA HIS A 155 8.26 6.08 7.37
C HIS A 155 8.66 6.13 5.90
N TRP A 156 7.79 5.60 5.03
CA TRP A 156 7.95 5.61 3.59
C TRP A 156 6.84 6.41 2.91
N ALA A 157 7.17 7.15 1.86
CA ALA A 157 6.20 7.86 1.04
C ALA A 157 6.60 7.85 -0.43
N LEU A 158 5.59 7.77 -1.31
CA LEU A 158 5.78 7.88 -2.76
C LEU A 158 5.87 9.33 -3.21
N ASN A 159 5.14 10.26 -2.56
CA ASN A 159 5.10 11.68 -2.91
C ASN A 159 5.80 12.55 -1.87
N ASP A 160 5.17 12.73 -0.71
CA ASP A 160 5.51 13.75 0.28
C ASP A 160 5.59 13.18 1.69
N LEU A 161 6.49 13.76 2.48
CA LEU A 161 6.54 13.66 3.92
C LEU A 161 6.47 15.08 4.47
N TYR A 162 5.54 15.36 5.38
CA TYR A 162 5.44 16.66 6.02
C TYR A 162 5.19 16.54 7.52
N LEU A 163 5.74 17.48 8.28
CA LEU A 163 5.52 17.60 9.72
C LEU A 163 4.42 18.64 9.97
N LYS A 164 3.45 18.29 10.79
CA LYS A 164 2.46 19.23 11.31
C LYS A 164 2.65 19.41 12.80
N PRO A 165 2.49 20.66 13.34
CA PRO A 165 2.32 20.83 14.77
C PRO A 165 1.10 20.03 15.23
N TYR A 166 1.25 19.28 16.31
CA TYR A 166 0.13 18.67 16.96
C TYR A 166 -0.58 19.74 17.79
N HIS A 167 -1.77 20.15 17.37
CA HIS A 167 -2.67 20.93 18.21
C HIS A 167 -3.57 19.94 18.94
N GLU A 168 -3.41 19.82 20.25
CA GLU A 168 -4.48 19.29 21.08
C GLU A 168 -5.67 20.21 20.90
N ASP A 169 -6.75 19.72 20.32
CA ASP A 169 -8.04 20.42 20.30
C ASP A 169 -8.46 20.61 21.77
N LEU A 170 -8.17 21.77 22.30
CA LEU A 170 -8.81 22.26 23.49
C LEU A 170 -10.27 22.46 23.12
N SER A 171 -11.10 21.45 23.34
CA SER A 171 -12.54 21.57 23.23
C SER A 171 -12.95 22.67 24.20
N PRO A 172 -13.62 23.75 23.76
CA PRO A 172 -14.14 24.75 24.67
C PRO A 172 -15.23 24.10 25.53
N THR A 173 -15.07 24.23 26.82
CA THR A 173 -16.08 23.90 27.85
C THR A 173 -17.32 24.74 27.66
#